data_28a379f4fc4f0392a037cdb39283abdc
#
_entry.id   28a379f4fc4f0392a037cdb39283abdc
#
_cell.length_a   1.000
_cell.length_b   1.000
_cell.length_c   1.000
_cell.angle_alpha   90.00
_cell.angle_beta   90.00
_cell.angle_gamma   90.00
#
_symmetry.space_group_name_H-M   'P 1'
#
loop_
_entity.id
_entity.type
_entity.pdbx_description
1 polymer ?
#
loop_
_entity_poly.entity_id
_entity_poly.type
_entity_poly.pdbx_seq_one_letter_code
_entity_poly.pdbx_strand_id
1 'polypeptide(L)'
;MMLSASIRLSAALFLLPFVASAQQAFQPPPPAFQTPSGNIHCRFGAGTLRCDVAEHSYAVPPRPRDCTQNWGGSITLRAQGEAALLCAGDTVRDDEAFVLGYGADWLGPGINCDSEESGIRCANRAGHGFQVSRTKLELF
;
A
#
# COMPACT_ATOMS: atom_id res chain seq x y z
N MET A 1 -42.36 -49.83 -58.82
CA MET A 1 -42.41 -48.43 -58.31
C MET A 1 -41.58 -48.33 -57.00
N MET A 2 -40.35 -47.84 -57.08
CA MET A 2 -39.49 -47.71 -55.94
C MET A 2 -39.44 -46.19 -55.56
N LEU A 3 -39.96 -45.81 -54.38
CA LEU A 3 -39.85 -44.49 -53.84
C LEU A 3 -38.55 -44.41 -53.07
N SER A 4 -37.57 -43.67 -53.60
CA SER A 4 -36.35 -43.30 -52.86
C SER A 4 -36.63 -42.12 -51.91
N ALA A 5 -36.56 -42.35 -50.60
CA ALA A 5 -36.61 -41.32 -49.59
C ALA A 5 -35.19 -40.76 -49.35
N SER A 6 -34.97 -39.54 -49.80
CA SER A 6 -33.71 -38.81 -49.50
C SER A 6 -33.76 -38.22 -48.11
N ILE A 7 -32.95 -38.75 -47.19
CA ILE A 7 -32.77 -38.22 -45.86
C ILE A 7 -31.74 -37.04 -45.93
N ARG A 8 -32.21 -35.81 -45.72
CA ARG A 8 -31.34 -34.66 -45.60
C ARG A 8 -30.82 -34.55 -44.12
N LEU A 9 -29.53 -34.82 -43.96
CA LEU A 9 -28.86 -34.60 -42.69
C LEU A 9 -28.54 -33.09 -42.55
N SER A 10 -29.28 -32.39 -41.68
CA SER A 10 -28.98 -31.02 -41.31
C SER A 10 -27.95 -31.03 -40.20
N ALA A 11 -26.72 -30.62 -40.50
CA ALA A 11 -25.68 -30.43 -39.50
C ALA A 11 -25.94 -29.08 -38.79
N ALA A 12 -26.38 -29.14 -37.52
CA ALA A 12 -26.49 -27.97 -36.67
C ALA A 12 -25.11 -27.63 -36.11
N LEU A 13 -24.58 -26.51 -36.57
CA LEU A 13 -23.30 -25.97 -36.07
C LEU A 13 -23.54 -25.28 -34.71
N PHE A 14 -23.22 -25.96 -33.62
CA PHE A 14 -23.25 -25.36 -32.26
C PHE A 14 -22.06 -24.41 -32.11
N LEU A 15 -22.30 -23.11 -32.22
CA LEU A 15 -21.36 -22.08 -31.81
C LEU A 15 -21.33 -21.99 -30.28
N LEU A 16 -20.32 -22.58 -29.67
CA LEU A 16 -20.05 -22.42 -28.23
C LEU A 16 -19.54 -20.99 -27.98
N PRO A 17 -20.13 -20.22 -27.03
CA PRO A 17 -19.60 -18.93 -26.69
C PRO A 17 -18.25 -19.10 -25.98
N PHE A 18 -17.21 -18.52 -26.55
CA PHE A 18 -15.92 -18.39 -25.91
C PHE A 18 -16.08 -17.40 -24.73
N VAL A 19 -16.14 -17.92 -23.51
CA VAL A 19 -16.08 -17.09 -22.32
C VAL A 19 -14.61 -16.66 -22.14
N ALA A 20 -14.27 -15.46 -22.60
CA ALA A 20 -12.98 -14.87 -22.33
C ALA A 20 -12.89 -14.57 -20.84
N SER A 21 -12.19 -15.40 -20.09
CA SER A 21 -11.82 -15.09 -18.70
C SER A 21 -10.88 -13.90 -18.73
N ALA A 22 -11.35 -12.73 -18.29
CA ALA A 22 -10.51 -11.58 -18.05
C ALA A 22 -9.54 -11.94 -16.91
N GLN A 23 -8.30 -12.26 -17.25
CA GLN A 23 -7.23 -12.38 -16.27
C GLN A 23 -6.98 -10.98 -15.70
N GLN A 24 -7.36 -10.78 -14.45
CA GLN A 24 -7.02 -9.55 -13.72
C GLN A 24 -5.49 -9.54 -13.57
N ALA A 25 -4.82 -8.70 -14.34
CA ALA A 25 -3.39 -8.48 -14.19
C ALA A 25 -3.13 -7.96 -12.77
N PHE A 26 -2.21 -8.60 -12.05
CA PHE A 26 -1.76 -8.12 -10.74
C PHE A 26 -1.22 -6.70 -10.91
N GLN A 27 -1.90 -5.74 -10.31
CA GLN A 27 -1.49 -4.36 -10.32
C GLN A 27 -0.72 -4.07 -9.02
N PRO A 28 0.56 -3.67 -9.11
CA PRO A 28 1.32 -3.35 -7.91
C PRO A 28 0.68 -2.17 -7.18
N PRO A 29 0.81 -2.10 -5.86
CA PRO A 29 0.29 -0.98 -5.09
C PRO A 29 0.99 0.32 -5.50
N PRO A 30 0.31 1.48 -5.40
CA PRO A 30 0.94 2.76 -5.69
C PRO A 30 2.17 2.97 -4.78
N PRO A 31 3.31 3.46 -5.31
CA PRO A 31 4.52 3.64 -4.51
C PRO A 31 4.43 4.77 -3.49
N ALA A 32 3.45 5.66 -3.65
CA ALA A 32 3.19 6.76 -2.74
C ALA A 32 1.70 6.81 -2.38
N PHE A 33 1.42 7.06 -1.11
CA PHE A 33 0.06 7.22 -0.61
C PHE A 33 0.01 8.21 0.56
N GLN A 34 -1.18 8.70 0.85
CA GLN A 34 -1.44 9.58 1.98
C GLN A 34 -2.68 9.10 2.75
N THR A 35 -2.77 9.49 4.02
CA THR A 35 -3.99 9.28 4.80
C THR A 35 -5.08 10.28 4.39
N PRO A 36 -6.37 9.99 4.63
CA PRO A 36 -7.47 10.88 4.25
C PRO A 36 -7.37 12.28 4.84
N SER A 37 -6.75 12.43 6.02
CA SER A 37 -6.51 13.73 6.65
C SER A 37 -5.44 14.58 5.94
N GLY A 38 -4.62 13.97 5.07
CA GLY A 38 -3.46 14.61 4.47
C GLY A 38 -2.31 14.87 5.45
N ASN A 39 -2.38 14.34 6.67
CA ASN A 39 -1.35 14.57 7.69
C ASN A 39 -0.18 13.59 7.61
N ILE A 40 -0.39 12.40 7.03
CA ILE A 40 0.64 11.37 6.89
C ILE A 40 0.80 11.05 5.41
N HIS A 41 2.02 11.17 4.91
CA HIS A 41 2.42 10.84 3.55
C HIS A 41 3.47 9.75 3.58
N CYS A 42 3.27 8.71 2.82
CA CYS A 42 4.17 7.56 2.75
C CYS A 42 4.66 7.34 1.32
N ARG A 43 5.91 6.92 1.19
CA ARG A 43 6.52 6.53 -0.08
C ARG A 43 7.37 5.30 0.10
N PHE A 44 7.16 4.33 -0.77
CA PHE A 44 8.01 3.14 -0.88
C PHE A 44 8.99 3.31 -2.03
N GLY A 45 10.26 3.08 -1.77
CA GLY A 45 11.31 3.11 -2.77
C GLY A 45 12.59 2.47 -2.26
N ALA A 46 13.37 1.84 -3.15
CA ALA A 46 14.62 1.18 -2.80
C ALA A 46 14.51 0.22 -1.59
N GLY A 47 13.40 -0.52 -1.50
CA GLY A 47 13.15 -1.50 -0.42
C GLY A 47 12.80 -0.90 0.94
N THR A 48 12.53 0.40 1.01
CA THR A 48 12.21 1.11 2.25
C THR A 48 10.89 1.86 2.10
N LEU A 49 10.02 1.68 3.06
CA LEU A 49 8.86 2.55 3.27
C LEU A 49 9.29 3.70 4.18
N ARG A 50 9.00 4.92 3.77
CA ARG A 50 9.13 6.12 4.60
C ARG A 50 7.77 6.77 4.73
N CYS A 51 7.38 7.11 5.96
CA CYS A 51 6.21 7.91 6.24
C CYS A 51 6.61 9.19 6.99
N ASP A 52 6.09 10.31 6.53
CA ASP A 52 6.27 11.62 7.15
C ASP A 52 4.94 12.08 7.74
N VAL A 53 4.98 12.55 8.99
CA VAL A 53 3.84 13.13 9.71
C VAL A 53 4.04 14.65 9.73
N ALA A 54 3.12 15.37 9.10
CA ALA A 54 3.25 16.83 8.95
C ALA A 54 3.08 17.55 10.28
N GLU A 55 2.04 17.18 11.04
CA GLU A 55 1.75 17.79 12.35
C GLU A 55 1.54 16.71 13.40
N HIS A 56 2.25 16.83 14.51
CA HIS A 56 2.15 15.89 15.62
C HIS A 56 2.36 16.55 16.97
N SER A 57 1.77 15.92 18.00
CA SER A 57 1.91 16.30 19.42
C SER A 57 2.41 15.15 20.30
N TYR A 58 2.74 14.00 19.71
CA TYR A 58 3.29 12.88 20.49
C TYR A 58 4.69 13.20 21.01
N ALA A 59 5.07 12.54 22.11
CA ALA A 59 6.42 12.64 22.64
C ALA A 59 7.43 12.02 21.67
N VAL A 60 8.45 12.79 21.31
CA VAL A 60 9.53 12.35 20.43
C VAL A 60 10.73 11.92 21.28
N PRO A 61 11.35 10.78 21.00
CA PRO A 61 12.60 10.39 21.66
C PRO A 61 13.68 11.46 21.48
N PRO A 62 14.67 11.53 22.37
CA PRO A 62 15.75 12.50 22.27
C PRO A 62 16.42 12.46 20.89
N ARG A 63 16.67 13.65 20.34
CA ARG A 63 17.38 13.83 19.07
C ARG A 63 18.80 13.26 19.17
N PRO A 64 19.25 12.42 18.24
CA PRO A 64 20.65 12.01 18.17
C PRO A 64 21.58 13.22 18.00
N ARG A 65 22.76 13.17 18.58
CA ARG A 65 23.73 14.30 18.55
C ARG A 65 24.19 14.66 17.15
N ASP A 66 24.22 13.70 16.26
CA ASP A 66 24.59 13.83 14.83
C ASP A 66 23.43 14.26 13.94
N CYS A 67 22.21 14.30 14.45
CA CYS A 67 21.05 14.77 13.69
C CYS A 67 20.97 16.30 13.72
N THR A 68 21.29 16.94 12.61
CA THR A 68 21.21 18.40 12.42
C THR A 68 19.97 18.86 11.67
N GLN A 69 19.09 17.93 11.26
CA GLN A 69 17.88 18.16 10.47
C GLN A 69 16.63 17.87 11.29
N ASN A 70 15.46 17.73 10.64
CA ASN A 70 14.21 17.45 11.33
C ASN A 70 14.24 16.05 11.96
N TRP A 71 13.69 15.96 13.16
CA TRP A 71 13.63 14.75 13.95
C TRP A 71 12.26 14.54 14.55
N GLY A 72 11.75 13.31 14.48
CA GLY A 72 10.50 12.89 15.11
C GLY A 72 9.31 12.76 14.18
N GLY A 73 9.33 13.41 13.01
CA GLY A 73 8.22 13.37 12.05
C GLY A 73 8.38 12.38 10.92
N SER A 74 9.54 11.77 10.74
CA SER A 74 9.81 10.81 9.67
C SER A 74 10.16 9.45 10.22
N ILE A 75 9.50 8.40 9.71
CA ILE A 75 9.68 7.01 10.14
C ILE A 75 10.01 6.16 8.92
N THR A 76 10.95 5.23 9.07
CA THR A 76 11.32 4.27 8.02
C THR A 76 11.10 2.84 8.47
N LEU A 77 10.74 1.96 7.53
CA LEU A 77 10.58 0.53 7.72
C LEU A 77 11.05 -0.20 6.47
N ARG A 78 11.85 -1.24 6.64
CA ARG A 78 12.25 -2.16 5.58
C ARG A 78 11.46 -3.47 5.69
N ALA A 79 11.55 -4.32 4.67
CA ALA A 79 10.95 -5.65 4.68
C ALA A 79 11.44 -6.53 5.84
N GLN A 80 12.61 -6.22 6.38
CA GLN A 80 13.22 -6.86 7.56
C GLN A 80 13.86 -5.79 8.46
N GLY A 81 13.93 -6.10 9.75
CA GLY A 81 14.50 -5.20 10.74
C GLY A 81 13.48 -4.25 11.35
N GLU A 82 13.94 -3.50 12.33
CA GLU A 82 13.11 -2.61 13.14
C GLU A 82 12.74 -1.33 12.38
N ALA A 83 11.59 -0.75 12.73
CA ALA A 83 11.26 0.61 12.33
C ALA A 83 12.18 1.61 13.05
N ALA A 84 12.47 2.71 12.38
CA ALA A 84 13.34 3.74 12.94
C ALA A 84 12.85 5.15 12.59
N LEU A 85 13.09 6.10 13.49
CA LEU A 85 12.97 7.51 13.16
C LEU A 85 14.11 7.92 12.23
N LEU A 86 13.79 8.77 11.27
CA LEU A 86 14.73 9.28 10.28
C LEU A 86 15.06 10.75 10.59
N CYS A 87 16.35 11.08 10.65
CA CYS A 87 16.82 12.45 10.58
C CYS A 87 16.72 12.95 9.14
N ALA A 88 15.77 13.81 8.83
CA ALA A 88 15.43 14.17 7.45
C ALA A 88 15.30 15.68 7.27
N GLY A 89 15.96 16.22 6.22
CA GLY A 89 15.85 17.60 5.81
C GLY A 89 14.86 17.84 4.67
N ASP A 90 14.42 16.75 4.03
CA ASP A 90 13.41 16.71 2.96
C ASP A 90 12.11 16.08 3.44
N THR A 91 11.12 15.96 2.56
CA THR A 91 9.85 15.31 2.84
C THR A 91 9.41 14.45 1.67
N VAL A 92 8.65 13.39 1.97
CA VAL A 92 7.92 12.59 0.98
C VAL A 92 6.48 13.08 0.78
N ARG A 93 6.15 14.25 1.32
CA ARG A 93 4.83 14.85 1.10
C ARG A 93 4.55 15.00 -0.39
N ASP A 94 3.37 14.52 -0.77
CA ASP A 94 2.88 14.58 -2.13
C ASP A 94 1.35 14.67 -2.06
N ASP A 95 0.81 15.85 -2.26
CA ASP A 95 -0.63 16.10 -2.13
C ASP A 95 -1.44 15.44 -3.27
N GLU A 96 -0.77 14.99 -4.34
CA GLU A 96 -1.36 14.22 -5.44
C GLU A 96 -1.25 12.70 -5.24
N ALA A 97 -0.60 12.25 -4.14
CA ALA A 97 -0.46 10.82 -3.86
C ALA A 97 -1.83 10.16 -3.63
N PHE A 98 -1.90 8.87 -3.95
CA PHE A 98 -3.08 8.06 -3.73
C PHE A 98 -3.56 8.17 -2.27
N VAL A 99 -4.85 8.45 -2.08
CA VAL A 99 -5.45 8.49 -0.73
C VAL A 99 -5.81 7.07 -0.30
N LEU A 100 -5.13 6.58 0.73
CA LEU A 100 -5.44 5.30 1.37
C LEU A 100 -6.58 5.52 2.36
N GLY A 101 -7.81 5.21 1.93
CA GLY A 101 -9.01 5.40 2.75
C GLY A 101 -8.96 4.66 4.08
N TYR A 102 -9.70 5.14 5.07
CA TYR A 102 -9.85 4.45 6.35
C TYR A 102 -10.47 3.07 6.15
N GLY A 103 -9.91 2.05 6.80
CA GLY A 103 -10.28 0.66 6.63
C GLY A 103 -9.62 -0.01 5.42
N ALA A 104 -8.82 0.69 4.64
CA ALA A 104 -8.09 0.14 3.50
C ALA A 104 -6.64 -0.19 3.86
N ASP A 105 -6.08 -1.13 3.11
CA ASP A 105 -4.72 -1.63 3.29
C ASP A 105 -3.86 -1.26 2.09
N TRP A 106 -2.60 -0.93 2.36
CA TRP A 106 -1.54 -0.88 1.37
C TRP A 106 -0.66 -2.12 1.51
N LEU A 107 -0.58 -2.93 0.45
CA LEU A 107 0.14 -4.20 0.45
C LEU A 107 1.39 -4.08 -0.43
N GLY A 108 2.49 -3.70 0.17
CA GLY A 108 3.77 -3.54 -0.51
C GLY A 108 4.69 -4.76 -0.40
N PRO A 109 5.87 -4.70 -1.03
CA PRO A 109 6.85 -5.78 -0.97
C PRO A 109 7.40 -5.98 0.46
N GLY A 110 6.85 -6.96 1.18
CA GLY A 110 7.28 -7.32 2.53
C GLY A 110 6.82 -6.38 3.64
N ILE A 111 5.98 -5.39 3.34
CA ILE A 111 5.44 -4.43 4.30
C ILE A 111 3.96 -4.23 3.99
N ASN A 112 3.12 -4.29 5.02
CA ASN A 112 1.70 -3.97 4.93
C ASN A 112 1.38 -2.79 5.83
N CYS A 113 0.51 -1.90 5.36
CA CYS A 113 0.00 -0.77 6.14
C CYS A 113 -1.52 -0.79 6.18
N ASP A 114 -2.07 -0.59 7.37
CA ASP A 114 -3.51 -0.46 7.62
C ASP A 114 -3.82 1.01 7.93
N SER A 115 -4.78 1.60 7.21
CA SER A 115 -5.23 2.97 7.43
C SER A 115 -6.50 2.97 8.27
N GLU A 116 -6.45 3.65 9.42
CA GLU A 116 -7.56 3.79 10.35
C GLU A 116 -7.71 5.25 10.78
N GLU A 117 -8.87 5.63 11.33
CA GLU A 117 -9.04 6.96 11.92
C GLU A 117 -8.06 7.22 13.07
N SER A 118 -7.66 6.16 13.78
CA SER A 118 -6.64 6.20 14.84
C SER A 118 -5.21 6.35 14.36
N GLY A 119 -4.97 6.39 13.07
CA GLY A 119 -3.66 6.52 12.44
C GLY A 119 -3.35 5.42 11.45
N ILE A 120 -2.10 5.38 11.00
CA ILE A 120 -1.59 4.33 10.13
C ILE A 120 -0.72 3.36 10.93
N ARG A 121 -0.91 2.08 10.68
CA ARG A 121 -0.08 1.01 11.23
C ARG A 121 0.59 0.26 10.09
N CYS A 122 1.92 0.24 10.08
CA CYS A 122 2.70 -0.50 9.11
C CYS A 122 3.53 -1.57 9.81
N ALA A 123 3.56 -2.78 9.24
CA ALA A 123 4.35 -3.89 9.78
C ALA A 123 5.03 -4.67 8.65
N ASN A 124 6.21 -5.20 8.93
CA ASN A 124 6.90 -6.12 8.04
C ASN A 124 6.69 -7.58 8.45
N ARG A 125 7.20 -8.51 7.66
CA ARG A 125 7.04 -9.95 7.91
C ARG A 125 7.78 -10.44 9.17
N ALA A 126 8.77 -9.68 9.66
CA ALA A 126 9.50 -10.01 10.88
C ALA A 126 8.74 -9.57 12.16
N GLY A 127 7.59 -8.90 12.00
CA GLY A 127 6.77 -8.42 13.11
C GLY A 127 7.19 -7.06 13.64
N HIS A 128 8.15 -6.40 13.00
CA HIS A 128 8.52 -5.02 13.31
C HIS A 128 7.66 -4.03 12.54
N GLY A 129 7.49 -2.86 13.09
CA GLY A 129 6.70 -1.83 12.45
C GLY A 129 6.51 -0.58 13.30
N PHE A 130 5.51 0.19 12.92
CA PHE A 130 5.13 1.38 13.65
C PHE A 130 3.62 1.62 13.56
N GLN A 131 3.11 2.32 14.53
CA GLN A 131 1.80 2.96 14.49
C GLN A 131 1.96 4.44 14.77
N VAL A 132 1.42 5.28 13.90
CA VAL A 132 1.53 6.72 14.03
C VAL A 132 0.25 7.44 13.69
N SER A 133 -0.03 8.49 14.45
CA SER A 133 -1.08 9.47 14.21
C SER A 133 -0.55 10.85 14.63
N ARG A 134 -1.39 11.87 14.62
CA ARG A 134 -1.03 13.17 15.20
C ARG A 134 -0.60 13.08 16.67
N THR A 135 -1.21 12.19 17.44
CA THR A 135 -1.04 12.11 18.90
C THR A 135 -0.29 10.88 19.38
N LYS A 136 -0.01 9.92 18.50
CA LYS A 136 0.62 8.64 18.85
C LYS A 136 1.81 8.35 17.96
N LEU A 137 2.91 7.92 18.57
CA LEU A 137 4.05 7.30 17.91
C LEU A 137 4.43 6.04 18.70
N GLU A 138 4.40 4.91 18.05
CA GLU A 138 4.80 3.62 18.61
C GLU A 138 5.63 2.87 17.57
N LEU A 139 6.82 2.45 17.95
CA LEU A 139 7.69 1.54 17.19
C LEU A 139 7.68 0.19 17.91
N PHE A 140 7.56 -0.91 17.14
CA PHE A 140 7.48 -2.27 17.70
C PHE A 140 8.25 -3.29 16.88
#